data_e40ac4e184e21d7a740d2baca2aa92d8
#
_entry.id   e40ac4e184e21d7a740d2baca2aa92d8
#
_cell.length_a   1.000
_cell.length_b   1.000
_cell.length_c   1.000
_cell.angle_alpha   90.00
_cell.angle_beta   90.00
_cell.angle_gamma   90.00
#
_symmetry.space_group_name_H-M   'P 1'
#
loop_
_entity.id
_entity.type
_entity.pdbx_description
1 polymer ?
#
loop_
_entity_poly.entity_id
_entity_poly.type
_entity_poly.pdbx_seq_one_letter_code
_entity_poly.pdbx_strand_id
1 'polypeptide(L)'
;MSDNDHLQQIAHLRREYTKGGLRRQDLPAEPLALFERWLKQACEAKLADPTAMVVATVDENGQPYQRIVLLKHFDEKGLVFYTNLGSRKAHHLENNPRISLLFPWHMLERQVMVTGKVERLSTLEVVKYFHSRPRDSQIGAWVSKQSSRISARGVLESKFLELKQKFQQGEVPLPSFWGGFRIPIDQMEFWQGGEHRLHDRFLYQRDNGGWKIDRLAP
;
A
#
# COMPACT_ATOMS: atom_id res chain seq x y z
N MET A 1 -26.83 4.27 -29.63
CA MET A 1 -25.47 3.71 -29.54
C MET A 1 -25.59 2.46 -28.69
N SER A 2 -25.27 1.31 -29.25
CA SER A 2 -25.43 0.03 -28.55
C SER A 2 -24.31 -0.16 -27.50
N ASP A 3 -24.61 -0.88 -26.40
CA ASP A 3 -23.62 -1.19 -25.33
C ASP A 3 -22.32 -1.83 -25.89
N ASN A 4 -22.37 -2.42 -27.06
CA ASN A 4 -21.23 -3.03 -27.74
C ASN A 4 -20.23 -2.00 -28.31
N ASP A 5 -20.66 -0.77 -28.62
CA ASP A 5 -19.77 0.30 -29.11
C ASP A 5 -18.79 0.77 -28.03
N HIS A 6 -19.19 0.80 -26.76
CA HIS A 6 -18.31 1.19 -25.65
C HIS A 6 -17.17 0.17 -25.40
N LEU A 7 -17.45 -1.13 -25.58
CA LEU A 7 -16.42 -2.17 -25.39
C LEU A 7 -15.38 -2.17 -26.52
N GLN A 8 -15.76 -1.83 -27.75
CA GLN A 8 -14.82 -1.71 -28.87
C GLN A 8 -13.89 -0.50 -28.73
N GLN A 9 -14.32 0.54 -28.00
CA GLN A 9 -13.51 1.73 -27.76
C GLN A 9 -12.34 1.52 -26.78
N ILE A 10 -12.40 0.50 -25.90
CA ILE A 10 -11.35 0.25 -24.88
C ILE A 10 -9.97 0.10 -25.51
N ALA A 11 -9.86 -0.55 -26.67
CA ALA A 11 -8.59 -0.72 -27.39
C ALA A 11 -7.97 0.62 -27.86
N HIS A 12 -8.79 1.65 -27.99
CA HIS A 12 -8.38 2.99 -28.45
C HIS A 12 -8.13 3.97 -27.29
N LEU A 13 -8.41 3.61 -26.05
CA LEU A 13 -8.17 4.42 -24.86
C LEU A 13 -6.66 4.47 -24.57
N ARG A 14 -6.00 5.41 -25.22
CA ARG A 14 -4.55 5.64 -25.07
C ARG A 14 -4.29 7.12 -24.85
N ARG A 15 -3.29 7.43 -24.04
CA ARG A 15 -2.76 8.79 -23.89
C ARG A 15 -1.24 8.76 -23.96
N GLU A 16 -0.64 9.83 -24.43
CA GLU A 16 0.79 10.05 -24.34
C GLU A 16 1.18 10.50 -22.92
N TYR A 17 2.38 10.09 -22.50
CA TYR A 17 2.96 10.45 -21.22
C TYR A 17 3.98 11.57 -21.43
N THR A 18 3.71 12.75 -20.83
CA THR A 18 4.48 13.98 -21.10
C THR A 18 5.01 14.67 -19.84
N LYS A 19 4.81 14.06 -18.64
CA LYS A 19 5.14 14.70 -17.35
C LYS A 19 6.61 14.58 -16.93
N GLY A 20 7.50 14.40 -17.87
CA GLY A 20 8.95 14.39 -17.63
C GLY A 20 9.55 13.00 -17.73
N GLY A 21 10.82 12.89 -17.34
CA GLY A 21 11.60 11.65 -17.38
C GLY A 21 12.35 11.44 -16.08
N LEU A 22 12.97 10.27 -15.95
CA LEU A 22 13.85 9.91 -14.86
C LEU A 22 15.22 9.52 -15.43
N ARG A 23 16.27 10.26 -15.04
CA ARG A 23 17.62 10.03 -15.56
C ARG A 23 18.51 9.43 -14.48
N ARG A 24 19.55 8.69 -14.88
CA ARG A 24 20.52 8.11 -13.95
C ARG A 24 21.13 9.15 -13.00
N GLN A 25 21.43 10.34 -13.49
CA GLN A 25 22.02 11.43 -12.70
C GLN A 25 21.07 12.00 -11.62
N ASP A 26 19.75 11.78 -11.76
CA ASP A 26 18.74 12.29 -10.85
C ASP A 26 18.47 11.32 -9.68
N LEU A 27 19.11 10.14 -9.72
CA LEU A 27 18.90 9.07 -8.75
C LEU A 27 19.81 9.24 -7.54
N PRO A 28 19.25 9.31 -6.31
CA PRO A 28 20.05 9.24 -5.09
C PRO A 28 20.63 7.83 -4.90
N ALA A 29 21.64 7.72 -4.05
CA ALA A 29 22.21 6.42 -3.68
C ALA A 29 21.20 5.52 -2.95
N GLU A 30 20.34 6.13 -2.13
CA GLU A 30 19.32 5.45 -1.32
C GLU A 30 17.92 5.58 -1.96
N PRO A 31 17.20 4.48 -2.21
CA PRO A 31 15.89 4.52 -2.87
C PRO A 31 14.84 5.27 -2.05
N LEU A 32 14.91 5.23 -0.72
CA LEU A 32 13.96 5.95 0.14
C LEU A 32 14.01 7.46 -0.07
N ALA A 33 15.16 8.03 -0.40
CA ALA A 33 15.26 9.46 -0.70
C ALA A 33 14.50 9.84 -1.99
N LEU A 34 14.51 8.98 -3.01
CA LEU A 34 13.70 9.18 -4.21
C LEU A 34 12.21 8.95 -3.92
N PHE A 35 11.89 7.92 -3.13
CA PHE A 35 10.52 7.63 -2.72
C PHE A 35 9.90 8.81 -1.94
N GLU A 36 10.61 9.34 -0.95
CA GLU A 36 10.16 10.50 -0.16
C GLU A 36 9.90 11.71 -1.06
N ARG A 37 10.84 12.03 -1.96
CA ARG A 37 10.68 13.12 -2.93
C ARG A 37 9.43 12.92 -3.81
N TRP A 38 9.18 11.73 -4.31
CA TRP A 38 8.03 11.43 -5.15
C TRP A 38 6.71 11.42 -4.36
N LEU A 39 6.72 10.90 -3.14
CA LEU A 39 5.55 10.95 -2.25
C LEU A 39 5.18 12.40 -1.89
N LYS A 40 6.18 13.25 -1.60
CA LYS A 40 5.97 14.68 -1.37
C LYS A 40 5.31 15.34 -2.59
N GLN A 41 5.82 15.09 -3.79
CA GLN A 41 5.23 15.59 -5.03
C GLN A 41 3.79 15.07 -5.26
N ALA A 42 3.50 13.83 -4.89
CA ALA A 42 2.15 13.27 -4.93
C ALA A 42 1.19 13.99 -3.97
N CYS A 43 1.67 14.35 -2.77
CA CYS A 43 0.90 15.16 -1.82
C CYS A 43 0.68 16.60 -2.34
N GLU A 44 1.72 17.23 -2.87
CA GLU A 44 1.65 18.59 -3.44
C GLU A 44 0.73 18.67 -4.66
N ALA A 45 0.70 17.61 -5.47
CA ALA A 45 -0.22 17.46 -6.59
C ALA A 45 -1.67 17.16 -6.15
N LYS A 46 -1.94 17.09 -4.83
CA LYS A 46 -3.25 16.85 -4.23
C LYS A 46 -3.93 15.57 -4.77
N LEU A 47 -3.16 14.50 -4.95
CA LEU A 47 -3.76 13.20 -5.21
C LEU A 47 -4.70 12.83 -4.07
N ALA A 48 -5.83 12.20 -4.37
CA ALA A 48 -6.86 11.88 -3.37
C ALA A 48 -6.30 11.05 -2.20
N ASP A 49 -5.47 10.05 -2.51
CA ASP A 49 -4.86 9.15 -1.53
C ASP A 49 -3.38 8.89 -1.89
N PRO A 50 -2.45 9.85 -1.69
CA PRO A 50 -1.05 9.69 -2.11
C PRO A 50 -0.32 8.55 -1.38
N THR A 51 -0.82 8.14 -0.21
CA THR A 51 -0.29 7.01 0.57
C THR A 51 -0.96 5.67 0.26
N ALA A 52 -1.96 5.65 -0.63
CA ALA A 52 -2.60 4.40 -1.04
C ALA A 52 -1.63 3.54 -1.85
N MET A 53 -1.55 2.27 -1.47
CA MET A 53 -0.75 1.28 -2.16
C MET A 53 -1.52 0.00 -2.38
N VAL A 54 -1.37 -0.61 -3.54
CA VAL A 54 -1.85 -1.96 -3.82
C VAL A 54 -0.90 -2.95 -3.16
N VAL A 55 -1.42 -3.81 -2.31
CA VAL A 55 -0.66 -4.88 -1.65
C VAL A 55 -1.02 -6.22 -2.27
N ALA A 56 -0.04 -6.90 -2.82
CA ALA A 56 -0.17 -8.27 -3.32
C ALA A 56 0.36 -9.27 -2.30
N THR A 57 -0.42 -10.31 -2.04
CA THR A 57 -0.07 -11.45 -1.19
C THR A 57 -0.53 -12.73 -1.86
N VAL A 58 0.10 -13.85 -1.54
CA VAL A 58 -0.15 -15.14 -2.19
C VAL A 58 -0.70 -16.12 -1.15
N ASP A 59 -1.72 -16.88 -1.50
CA ASP A 59 -2.26 -17.94 -0.64
C ASP A 59 -1.41 -19.22 -0.70
N GLU A 60 -1.82 -20.24 0.02
CA GLU A 60 -1.14 -21.55 0.10
C GLU A 60 -1.08 -22.30 -1.25
N ASN A 61 -2.01 -21.98 -2.16
CA ASN A 61 -2.06 -22.59 -3.48
C ASN A 61 -1.29 -21.78 -4.54
N GLY A 62 -0.60 -20.70 -4.15
CA GLY A 62 0.11 -19.83 -5.08
C GLY A 62 -0.77 -18.78 -5.77
N GLN A 63 -2.07 -18.66 -5.39
CA GLN A 63 -2.96 -17.68 -5.98
C GLN A 63 -2.67 -16.27 -5.41
N PRO A 64 -2.31 -15.28 -6.24
CA PRO A 64 -2.12 -13.90 -5.80
C PRO A 64 -3.46 -13.19 -5.57
N TYR A 65 -3.49 -12.35 -4.54
CA TYR A 65 -4.60 -11.48 -4.18
C TYR A 65 -4.11 -10.06 -3.95
N GLN A 66 -4.87 -9.09 -4.44
CA GLN A 66 -4.55 -7.67 -4.31
C GLN A 66 -5.64 -6.91 -3.56
N ARG A 67 -5.26 -5.87 -2.85
CA ARG A 67 -6.13 -4.88 -2.18
C ARG A 67 -5.38 -3.61 -1.94
N ILE A 68 -6.11 -2.52 -1.81
CA ILE A 68 -5.53 -1.24 -1.40
C ILE A 68 -5.41 -1.21 0.13
N VAL A 69 -4.25 -0.76 0.62
CA VAL A 69 -4.01 -0.34 2.00
C VAL A 69 -3.27 1.00 2.01
N LEU A 70 -3.18 1.66 3.16
CA LEU A 70 -2.50 2.94 3.27
C LEU A 70 -1.13 2.76 3.94
N LEU A 71 -0.08 3.30 3.34
CA LEU A 71 1.20 3.50 3.99
C LEU A 71 1.00 4.42 5.21
N LYS A 72 1.55 4.05 6.35
CA LYS A 72 1.40 4.81 7.61
C LYS A 72 2.70 5.34 8.17
N HIS A 73 3.80 4.71 7.81
CA HIS A 73 5.15 5.14 8.16
C HIS A 73 6.14 4.49 7.20
N PHE A 74 7.27 5.13 7.00
CA PHE A 74 8.45 4.54 6.38
C PHE A 74 9.71 5.14 7.01
N ASP A 75 10.73 4.35 7.10
CA ASP A 75 12.05 4.70 7.59
C ASP A 75 13.09 3.74 6.98
N GLU A 76 14.34 3.84 7.40
CA GLU A 76 15.43 2.97 6.94
C GLU A 76 15.18 1.47 7.17
N LYS A 77 14.29 1.14 8.13
CA LYS A 77 13.89 -0.24 8.44
C LYS A 77 12.80 -0.76 7.49
N GLY A 78 12.16 0.11 6.69
CA GLY A 78 11.17 -0.27 5.70
C GLY A 78 9.84 0.47 5.78
N LEU A 79 8.86 -0.02 5.03
CA LEU A 79 7.52 0.54 4.94
C LEU A 79 6.57 -0.11 5.96
N VAL A 80 5.62 0.65 6.49
CA VAL A 80 4.70 0.17 7.54
C VAL A 80 3.25 0.37 7.15
N PHE A 81 2.44 -0.69 7.32
CA PHE A 81 0.98 -0.61 7.29
C PHE A 81 0.35 -1.37 8.44
N TYR A 82 -0.89 -1.00 8.79
CA TYR A 82 -1.67 -1.65 9.84
C TYR A 82 -2.90 -2.34 9.28
N THR A 83 -3.30 -3.44 9.89
CA THR A 83 -4.42 -4.26 9.43
C THR A 83 -5.01 -5.10 10.56
N ASN A 84 -6.18 -5.69 10.31
CA ASN A 84 -6.72 -6.77 11.13
C ASN A 84 -5.93 -8.06 10.85
N LEU A 85 -5.38 -8.67 11.88
CA LEU A 85 -4.55 -9.86 11.81
C LEU A 85 -5.34 -11.14 11.47
N GLY A 86 -6.65 -11.14 11.67
CA GLY A 86 -7.55 -12.18 11.19
C GLY A 86 -8.01 -12.00 9.73
N SER A 87 -7.46 -11.03 9.00
CA SER A 87 -7.80 -10.81 7.59
C SER A 87 -7.09 -11.80 6.67
N ARG A 88 -7.67 -12.05 5.48
CA ARG A 88 -7.08 -12.93 4.45
C ARG A 88 -5.61 -12.58 4.17
N LYS A 89 -5.28 -11.28 4.01
CA LYS A 89 -3.88 -10.88 3.76
C LYS A 89 -2.94 -11.23 4.90
N ALA A 90 -3.38 -11.12 6.14
CA ALA A 90 -2.56 -11.45 7.30
C ALA A 90 -2.29 -12.96 7.35
N HIS A 91 -3.30 -13.80 7.11
CA HIS A 91 -3.11 -15.25 7.01
C HIS A 91 -2.17 -15.66 5.86
N HIS A 92 -2.28 -14.99 4.70
CA HIS A 92 -1.32 -15.22 3.60
C HIS A 92 0.11 -14.92 4.05
N LEU A 93 0.31 -13.79 4.75
CA LEU A 93 1.63 -13.34 5.19
C LEU A 93 2.22 -14.16 6.35
N GLU A 94 1.39 -14.84 7.12
CA GLU A 94 1.82 -15.82 8.13
C GLU A 94 2.43 -17.07 7.47
N ASN A 95 1.83 -17.54 6.38
CA ASN A 95 2.29 -18.72 5.65
C ASN A 95 3.40 -18.37 4.65
N ASN A 96 3.30 -17.22 3.98
CA ASN A 96 4.30 -16.74 3.03
C ASN A 96 4.56 -15.25 3.29
N PRO A 97 5.68 -14.88 3.93
CA PRO A 97 5.97 -13.50 4.30
C PRO A 97 6.35 -12.59 3.11
N ARG A 98 6.45 -13.14 1.90
CA ARG A 98 6.77 -12.34 0.71
C ARG A 98 5.60 -11.45 0.31
N ILE A 99 5.91 -10.21 -0.02
CA ILE A 99 4.91 -9.18 -0.34
C ILE A 99 5.40 -8.31 -1.50
N SER A 100 4.45 -7.82 -2.30
CA SER A 100 4.71 -6.76 -3.26
C SER A 100 3.74 -5.59 -3.02
N LEU A 101 4.26 -4.38 -3.07
CA LEU A 101 3.53 -3.13 -2.93
C LEU A 101 3.64 -2.34 -4.23
N LEU A 102 2.57 -1.66 -4.63
CA LEU A 102 2.59 -0.74 -5.77
C LEU A 102 1.91 0.57 -5.38
N PHE A 103 2.59 1.69 -5.54
CA PHE A 103 2.05 3.04 -5.45
C PHE A 103 1.69 3.54 -6.85
N PRO A 104 0.38 3.59 -7.22
CA PRO A 104 -0.05 3.93 -8.56
C PRO A 104 -0.35 5.43 -8.69
N TRP A 105 0.65 6.26 -8.81
CA TRP A 105 0.48 7.72 -8.94
C TRP A 105 0.20 8.13 -10.40
N HIS A 106 -0.92 7.64 -10.94
CA HIS A 106 -1.30 7.81 -12.36
C HIS A 106 -1.34 9.26 -12.83
N MET A 107 -1.78 10.18 -11.97
CA MET A 107 -1.84 11.61 -12.29
C MET A 107 -0.46 12.22 -12.51
N LEU A 108 0.59 11.60 -11.97
CA LEU A 108 1.99 11.98 -12.16
C LEU A 108 2.70 11.12 -13.20
N GLU A 109 1.97 10.18 -13.82
CA GLU A 109 2.55 9.20 -14.75
C GLU A 109 3.70 8.41 -14.10
N ARG A 110 3.52 8.07 -12.81
CA ARG A 110 4.50 7.38 -11.99
C ARG A 110 3.92 6.16 -11.31
N GLN A 111 4.79 5.19 -11.09
CA GLN A 111 4.54 4.13 -10.13
C GLN A 111 5.82 3.75 -9.40
N VAL A 112 5.67 3.31 -8.14
CA VAL A 112 6.77 2.73 -7.37
C VAL A 112 6.35 1.35 -6.93
N MET A 113 7.14 0.35 -7.30
CA MET A 113 6.95 -1.02 -6.85
C MET A 113 8.00 -1.37 -5.80
N VAL A 114 7.58 -2.01 -4.71
CA VAL A 114 8.45 -2.45 -3.61
C VAL A 114 8.22 -3.91 -3.36
N THR A 115 9.29 -4.68 -3.21
CA THR A 115 9.22 -6.08 -2.75
C THR A 115 10.05 -6.29 -1.50
N GLY A 116 9.63 -7.24 -0.68
CA GLY A 116 10.33 -7.60 0.55
C GLY A 116 9.65 -8.74 1.28
N LYS A 117 10.13 -9.01 2.50
CA LYS A 117 9.52 -9.94 3.44
C LYS A 117 8.99 -9.17 4.64
N VAL A 118 7.75 -9.44 5.03
CA VAL A 118 7.14 -8.74 6.16
C VAL A 118 7.67 -9.24 7.50
N GLU A 119 7.72 -8.31 8.43
CA GLU A 119 7.94 -8.54 9.86
C GLU A 119 6.75 -8.01 10.65
N ARG A 120 6.36 -8.71 11.71
CA ARG A 120 5.32 -8.22 12.63
C ARG A 120 5.85 -7.00 13.39
N LEU A 121 5.03 -5.96 13.50
CA LEU A 121 5.34 -4.84 14.39
C LEU A 121 5.24 -5.28 15.86
N SER A 122 6.07 -4.67 16.70
CA SER A 122 6.00 -4.83 18.15
C SER A 122 4.67 -4.32 18.71
N THR A 123 4.24 -4.86 19.83
CA THR A 123 3.03 -4.39 20.54
C THR A 123 3.10 -2.90 20.85
N LEU A 124 4.28 -2.39 21.20
CA LEU A 124 4.47 -0.97 21.53
C LEU A 124 4.21 -0.06 20.32
N GLU A 125 4.73 -0.40 19.14
CA GLU A 125 4.48 0.34 17.89
C GLU A 125 3.00 0.32 17.53
N VAL A 126 2.36 -0.84 17.68
CA VAL A 126 0.93 -1.02 17.39
C VAL A 126 0.07 -0.18 18.33
N VAL A 127 0.31 -0.22 19.64
CA VAL A 127 -0.42 0.56 20.65
C VAL A 127 -0.26 2.06 20.37
N LYS A 128 0.98 2.53 20.17
CA LYS A 128 1.26 3.94 19.89
C LYS A 128 0.48 4.45 18.67
N TYR A 129 0.49 3.71 17.58
CA TYR A 129 -0.25 4.11 16.40
C TYR A 129 -1.76 3.96 16.58
N PHE A 130 -2.26 2.91 17.24
CA PHE A 130 -3.68 2.71 17.47
C PHE A 130 -4.30 3.90 18.18
N HIS A 131 -3.69 4.38 19.26
CA HIS A 131 -4.19 5.52 20.04
C HIS A 131 -4.03 6.87 19.32
N SER A 132 -3.14 7.00 18.34
CA SER A 132 -3.04 8.22 17.51
C SER A 132 -4.17 8.35 16.48
N ARG A 133 -4.95 7.29 16.25
CA ARG A 133 -6.07 7.29 15.28
C ARG A 133 -7.28 8.03 15.84
N PRO A 134 -8.11 8.65 14.96
CA PRO A 134 -9.40 9.19 15.37
C PRO A 134 -10.24 8.12 16.12
N ARG A 135 -10.97 8.54 17.16
CA ARG A 135 -11.73 7.63 18.02
C ARG A 135 -12.67 6.69 17.25
N ASP A 136 -13.43 7.22 16.30
CA ASP A 136 -14.34 6.41 15.48
C ASP A 136 -13.58 5.36 14.64
N SER A 137 -12.33 5.65 14.24
CA SER A 137 -11.45 4.68 13.58
C SER A 137 -10.93 3.60 14.53
N GLN A 138 -10.72 3.92 15.82
CA GLN A 138 -10.37 2.94 16.85
C GLN A 138 -11.55 2.01 17.11
N ILE A 139 -12.77 2.55 17.26
CA ILE A 139 -14.02 1.78 17.43
C ILE A 139 -14.27 0.91 16.20
N GLY A 140 -14.09 1.45 15.00
CA GLY A 140 -14.26 0.72 13.74
C GLY A 140 -13.38 -0.52 13.64
N ALA A 141 -12.20 -0.52 14.27
CA ALA A 141 -11.33 -1.70 14.32
C ALA A 141 -11.93 -2.90 15.08
N TRP A 142 -12.87 -2.65 16.00
CA TRP A 142 -13.59 -3.68 16.77
C TRP A 142 -14.82 -4.24 16.05
N VAL A 143 -15.33 -3.55 15.02
CA VAL A 143 -16.65 -3.83 14.44
C VAL A 143 -16.68 -5.17 13.71
N SER A 144 -15.66 -5.48 12.94
CA SER A 144 -15.72 -6.63 12.03
C SER A 144 -14.54 -7.58 12.15
N LYS A 145 -14.83 -8.87 11.96
CA LYS A 145 -13.84 -9.86 11.59
C LYS A 145 -13.53 -9.65 10.10
N GLN A 146 -12.50 -8.88 9.79
CA GLN A 146 -12.15 -8.53 8.40
C GLN A 146 -12.01 -9.77 7.51
N SER A 147 -12.57 -9.71 6.31
CA SER A 147 -12.63 -10.80 5.31
C SER A 147 -13.59 -11.94 5.64
N SER A 148 -14.34 -11.90 6.74
CA SER A 148 -15.40 -12.87 7.03
C SER A 148 -16.68 -12.56 6.25
N ARG A 149 -17.52 -13.58 6.03
CA ARG A 149 -18.86 -13.39 5.46
C ARG A 149 -19.78 -12.75 6.49
N ILE A 150 -20.60 -11.80 6.04
CA ILE A 150 -21.65 -11.14 6.83
C ILE A 150 -22.98 -11.24 6.09
N SER A 151 -24.08 -11.29 6.84
CA SER A 151 -25.42 -11.40 6.24
C SER A 151 -25.91 -10.08 5.64
N ALA A 152 -25.58 -8.95 6.27
CA ALA A 152 -26.01 -7.62 5.83
C ALA A 152 -25.10 -6.52 6.40
N ARG A 153 -25.04 -5.36 5.71
CA ARG A 153 -24.30 -4.18 6.17
C ARG A 153 -24.82 -3.65 7.51
N GLY A 154 -26.13 -3.71 7.75
CA GLY A 154 -26.74 -3.25 8.99
C GLY A 154 -26.19 -3.93 10.25
N VAL A 155 -25.65 -5.16 10.12
CA VAL A 155 -24.99 -5.85 11.24
C VAL A 155 -23.73 -5.08 11.70
N LEU A 156 -22.96 -4.53 10.74
CA LEU A 156 -21.77 -3.73 11.06
C LEU A 156 -22.16 -2.38 11.67
N GLU A 157 -23.21 -1.74 11.15
CA GLU A 157 -23.70 -0.44 11.64
C GLU A 157 -24.23 -0.56 13.07
N SER A 158 -25.05 -1.58 13.35
CA SER A 158 -25.55 -1.86 14.70
C SER A 158 -24.39 -2.16 15.67
N LYS A 159 -23.42 -2.95 15.24
CA LYS A 159 -22.24 -3.26 16.06
C LYS A 159 -21.38 -2.04 16.35
N PHE A 160 -21.23 -1.13 15.36
CA PHE A 160 -20.52 0.12 15.56
C PHE A 160 -21.19 0.99 16.63
N LEU A 161 -22.52 1.13 16.59
CA LEU A 161 -23.27 1.91 17.58
C LEU A 161 -23.19 1.29 18.99
N GLU A 162 -23.32 -0.03 19.11
CA GLU A 162 -23.13 -0.75 20.37
C GLU A 162 -21.74 -0.47 20.97
N LEU A 163 -20.69 -0.59 20.15
CA LEU A 163 -19.32 -0.36 20.59
C LEU A 163 -19.04 1.12 20.90
N LYS A 164 -19.66 2.03 20.16
CA LYS A 164 -19.57 3.48 20.43
C LYS A 164 -20.17 3.81 21.79
N GLN A 165 -21.29 3.19 22.14
CA GLN A 165 -21.90 3.32 23.47
C GLN A 165 -21.03 2.66 24.55
N LYS A 166 -20.56 1.44 24.31
CA LYS A 166 -19.70 0.71 25.25
C LYS A 166 -18.42 1.47 25.59
N PHE A 167 -17.79 2.10 24.62
CA PHE A 167 -16.56 2.86 24.79
C PHE A 167 -16.81 4.37 24.96
N GLN A 168 -17.97 4.79 25.44
CA GLN A 168 -18.34 6.20 25.55
C GLN A 168 -17.37 6.98 26.45
N GLN A 169 -16.87 6.33 27.50
CA GLN A 169 -15.91 6.89 28.46
C GLN A 169 -14.57 6.13 28.40
N GLY A 170 -13.49 6.84 28.68
CA GLY A 170 -12.15 6.26 28.73
C GLY A 170 -11.52 6.00 27.35
N GLU A 171 -10.42 5.31 27.33
CA GLU A 171 -9.69 4.93 26.12
C GLU A 171 -10.34 3.71 25.44
N VAL A 172 -10.31 3.69 24.10
CA VAL A 172 -10.69 2.49 23.36
C VAL A 172 -9.54 1.49 23.43
N PRO A 173 -9.74 0.30 23.98
CA PRO A 173 -8.65 -0.67 24.09
C PRO A 173 -8.21 -1.17 22.72
N LEU A 174 -6.94 -1.56 22.59
CA LEU A 174 -6.41 -2.20 21.39
C LEU A 174 -7.03 -3.60 21.23
N PRO A 175 -7.68 -3.92 20.10
CA PRO A 175 -8.12 -5.30 19.84
C PRO A 175 -6.92 -6.25 19.68
N SER A 176 -6.97 -7.44 20.26
CA SER A 176 -5.90 -8.45 20.14
C SER A 176 -5.63 -8.89 18.69
N PHE A 177 -6.63 -8.75 17.84
CA PHE A 177 -6.56 -9.08 16.41
C PHE A 177 -6.18 -7.88 15.52
N TRP A 178 -5.77 -6.74 16.09
CA TRP A 178 -5.31 -5.59 15.32
C TRP A 178 -3.80 -5.42 15.46
N GLY A 179 -3.13 -5.20 14.34
CA GLY A 179 -1.68 -5.10 14.32
C GLY A 179 -1.17 -4.49 13.01
N GLY A 180 0.10 -4.72 12.74
CA GLY A 180 0.74 -4.18 11.55
C GLY A 180 1.95 -5.00 11.11
N PHE A 181 2.44 -4.63 9.94
CA PHE A 181 3.61 -5.22 9.33
C PHE A 181 4.58 -4.12 8.90
N ARG A 182 5.85 -4.39 9.10
CA ARG A 182 6.98 -3.69 8.49
C ARG A 182 7.47 -4.51 7.30
N ILE A 183 7.84 -3.82 6.25
CA ILE A 183 8.40 -4.42 5.03
C ILE A 183 9.81 -3.87 4.85
N PRO A 184 10.85 -4.54 5.36
CA PRO A 184 12.21 -4.31 4.91
C PRO A 184 12.27 -4.43 3.38
N ILE A 185 12.97 -3.50 2.74
CA ILE A 185 12.97 -3.39 1.29
C ILE A 185 14.07 -4.26 0.72
N ASP A 186 13.70 -5.28 -0.08
CA ASP A 186 14.62 -6.07 -0.88
C ASP A 186 14.89 -5.39 -2.22
N GLN A 187 13.82 -4.87 -2.86
CA GLN A 187 13.88 -4.17 -4.13
C GLN A 187 12.88 -3.01 -4.15
N MET A 188 13.26 -1.94 -4.84
CA MET A 188 12.36 -0.82 -5.15
C MET A 188 12.57 -0.39 -6.60
N GLU A 189 11.50 -0.47 -7.40
CA GLU A 189 11.49 -0.03 -8.79
C GLU A 189 10.72 1.28 -8.92
N PHE A 190 11.32 2.23 -9.61
CA PHE A 190 10.72 3.50 -9.99
C PHE A 190 10.43 3.49 -11.48
N TRP A 191 9.18 3.72 -11.84
CA TRP A 191 8.71 3.83 -13.21
C TRP A 191 8.16 5.24 -13.46
N GLN A 192 8.63 5.89 -14.51
CA GLN A 192 8.15 7.18 -15.00
C GLN A 192 7.70 7.04 -16.44
N GLY A 193 6.46 7.50 -16.73
CA GLY A 193 5.93 7.56 -18.09
C GLY A 193 6.79 8.43 -18.99
N GLY A 194 7.00 7.97 -20.21
CA GLY A 194 7.72 8.68 -21.27
C GLY A 194 6.98 8.56 -22.59
N GLU A 195 7.19 9.52 -23.49
CA GLU A 195 6.61 9.55 -24.82
C GLU A 195 6.96 8.29 -25.62
N HIS A 196 6.13 7.98 -26.60
CA HIS A 196 6.33 6.82 -27.49
C HIS A 196 6.50 5.49 -26.75
N ARG A 197 6.00 5.40 -25.51
CA ARG A 197 6.16 4.24 -24.58
C ARG A 197 7.61 3.94 -24.19
N LEU A 198 8.52 4.88 -24.38
CA LEU A 198 9.91 4.79 -23.94
C LEU A 198 10.00 5.22 -22.47
N HIS A 199 9.45 4.41 -21.59
CA HIS A 199 9.37 4.70 -20.17
C HIS A 199 10.70 4.55 -19.46
N ASP A 200 10.95 5.40 -18.48
CA ASP A 200 12.13 5.27 -17.63
C ASP A 200 11.84 4.32 -16.48
N ARG A 201 12.66 3.29 -16.33
CA ARG A 201 12.54 2.31 -15.26
C ARG A 201 13.90 2.12 -14.59
N PHE A 202 13.95 2.27 -13.27
CA PHE A 202 15.15 2.02 -12.48
C PHE A 202 14.81 1.13 -11.29
N LEU A 203 15.56 0.03 -11.21
CA LEU A 203 15.47 -0.93 -10.12
C LEU A 203 16.63 -0.72 -9.16
N TYR A 204 16.30 -0.47 -7.90
CA TYR A 204 17.22 -0.58 -6.78
C TYR A 204 17.07 -1.97 -6.17
N GLN A 205 18.16 -2.68 -6.05
CA GLN A 205 18.23 -4.01 -5.45
C GLN A 205 19.27 -4.02 -4.33
N ARG A 206 18.94 -4.61 -3.18
CA ARG A 206 19.91 -4.78 -2.08
C ARG A 206 21.12 -5.57 -2.55
N ASP A 207 22.32 -5.04 -2.30
CA ASP A 207 23.60 -5.67 -2.63
C ASP A 207 24.65 -5.28 -1.59
N ASN A 208 25.23 -6.28 -0.91
CA ASN A 208 26.38 -6.14 0.00
C ASN A 208 26.31 -4.94 0.97
N GLY A 209 25.13 -4.69 1.56
CA GLY A 209 24.88 -3.58 2.50
C GLY A 209 24.56 -2.24 1.86
N GLY A 210 24.51 -2.16 0.52
CA GLY A 210 24.10 -0.97 -0.24
C GLY A 210 23.00 -1.29 -1.25
N TRP A 211 23.03 -0.54 -2.37
CA TRP A 211 22.06 -0.67 -3.45
C TRP A 211 22.75 -0.73 -4.81
N LYS A 212 22.46 -1.76 -5.55
CA LYS A 212 22.74 -1.82 -6.99
C LYS A 212 21.56 -1.16 -7.71
N ILE A 213 21.87 -0.32 -8.69
CA ILE A 213 20.85 0.41 -9.47
C ILE A 213 20.99 0.04 -10.94
N ASP A 214 19.99 -0.60 -11.48
CA ASP A 214 19.93 -0.99 -12.90
C ASP A 214 18.81 -0.21 -13.61
N ARG A 215 19.04 0.16 -14.89
CA ARG A 215 17.98 0.62 -15.79
C ARG A 215 17.33 -0.59 -16.43
N LEU A 216 16.01 -0.64 -16.42
CA LEU A 216 15.24 -1.70 -17.08
C LEU A 216 14.66 -1.19 -18.40
N ALA A 217 14.49 -2.08 -19.37
CA ALA A 217 13.72 -1.78 -20.56
C ALA A 217 12.24 -1.55 -20.23
N PRO A 218 11.54 -0.67 -20.97
CA PRO A 218 10.12 -0.39 -20.76
C PRO A 218 9.22 -1.59 -21.06
#